data_198d59ad479848e89c2c0eb00c28f45b
#
_entry.id   198d59ad479848e89c2c0eb00c28f45b
#
_cell.length_a   1.000
_cell.length_b   1.000
_cell.length_c   1.000
_cell.angle_alpha   90.00
_cell.angle_beta   90.00
_cell.angle_gamma   90.00
#
_symmetry.space_group_name_H-M   'P 1'
#
loop_
_entity.id
_entity.type
_entity.pdbx_description
1 polymer ?
#
loop_
_entity_poly.entity_id
_entity_poly.type
_entity_poly.pdbx_seq_one_letter_code
_entity_poly.pdbx_strand_id
1 'polypeptide(L)'
;MNGAELAVLSSKFQGICQQMANTLMRTGRSGVLNTAHDFSCCILSAKNEFIVADESLPVHVLSGPDLMCKSIDKFHPVKKKGDAFLINSPYHGCSHAADHTIVVPVIDSKGKHHFNVCVKAHQADIGNSKPTTYMADVEDVYEEGALIFPGTKIQENYSDIKDIIRMCEIRFRVPKQWKGDYLAMISSARIGERELIQLGYEIGWKKLKTFTHKWFNYSELRMREAIKEMPSKEIKISTKHDPFPGLPKEGLQINISLNIDNIKGTLSIDLRDNPDNLPCGLNLTEATAISGAMTGIFNSIDHTVPPNTGSFRCVNIILREGCIVGIPKHPYSCSLGTSNVCDRLENAVVQAFAKLGEGWGMAECGPLLPPATGVISGFDERSKENFVNEIFLFHTGAGASPQADGWLTLTGMGSAGLCLLDSVELDELRFPIKVYKQAISKNSEGAGRRRGSPGAHVEYGPFNSKIKVAYASDGTIFPASGVRGGESASPAEQYKIDKNGKKINLPLVYEVELLDGEKIVSITQPGGGYGFPYDREIDRVKKDFVEGWISNSRAFNVYGVKLSNNGKVDYIKTKMKRKLLKKANKYEK
;
A
#
# COMPACT_ATOMS: atom_id res chain seq x y z
N MET A 1 -36.74 -3.51 -1.54
CA MET A 1 -35.47 -4.23 -1.72
C MET A 1 -35.23 -5.01 -0.44
N ASN A 2 -35.21 -6.33 -0.53
CA ASN A 2 -34.90 -7.26 0.55
C ASN A 2 -33.39 -7.57 0.60
N GLY A 3 -32.94 -8.40 1.55
CA GLY A 3 -31.51 -8.75 1.70
C GLY A 3 -30.92 -9.49 0.50
N ALA A 4 -31.67 -10.39 -0.13
CA ALA A 4 -31.21 -11.12 -1.32
C ALA A 4 -31.01 -10.19 -2.52
N GLU A 5 -31.95 -9.28 -2.75
CA GLU A 5 -31.80 -8.26 -3.82
C GLU A 5 -30.59 -7.34 -3.55
N LEU A 6 -30.32 -7.00 -2.28
CA LEU A 6 -29.17 -6.18 -1.87
C LEU A 6 -27.86 -6.90 -2.20
N ALA A 7 -27.75 -8.19 -1.83
CA ALA A 7 -26.58 -9.02 -2.11
C ALA A 7 -26.34 -9.20 -3.63
N VAL A 8 -27.40 -9.47 -4.40
CA VAL A 8 -27.28 -9.64 -5.86
C VAL A 8 -26.78 -8.34 -6.52
N LEU A 9 -27.31 -7.18 -6.14
CA LEU A 9 -26.88 -5.91 -6.69
C LEU A 9 -25.46 -5.54 -6.27
N SER A 10 -25.09 -5.79 -5.01
CA SER A 10 -23.70 -5.62 -4.55
C SER A 10 -22.74 -6.44 -5.39
N SER A 11 -23.04 -7.74 -5.62
CA SER A 11 -22.21 -8.62 -6.46
C SER A 11 -22.15 -8.15 -7.92
N LYS A 12 -23.23 -7.59 -8.47
CA LYS A 12 -23.21 -7.00 -9.83
C LYS A 12 -22.26 -5.80 -9.93
N PHE A 13 -22.29 -4.90 -8.95
CA PHE A 13 -21.36 -3.76 -8.90
C PHE A 13 -19.90 -4.22 -8.74
N GLN A 14 -19.63 -5.19 -7.86
CA GLN A 14 -18.30 -5.81 -7.74
C GLN A 14 -17.85 -6.44 -9.06
N GLY A 15 -18.74 -7.21 -9.72
CA GLY A 15 -18.45 -7.82 -11.01
C GLY A 15 -18.11 -6.80 -12.12
N ILE A 16 -18.69 -5.59 -12.07
CA ILE A 16 -18.31 -4.50 -12.98
C ILE A 16 -16.88 -4.02 -12.67
N CYS A 17 -16.54 -3.77 -11.39
CA CYS A 17 -15.18 -3.39 -10.99
C CYS A 17 -14.17 -4.48 -11.41
N GLN A 18 -14.50 -5.76 -11.24
CA GLN A 18 -13.64 -6.88 -11.65
C GLN A 18 -13.42 -6.92 -13.17
N GLN A 19 -14.44 -6.65 -13.98
CA GLN A 19 -14.27 -6.54 -15.44
C GLN A 19 -13.35 -5.36 -15.82
N MET A 20 -13.46 -4.23 -15.10
CA MET A 20 -12.58 -3.08 -15.26
C MET A 20 -11.14 -3.46 -14.93
N ALA A 21 -10.90 -4.06 -13.77
CA ALA A 21 -9.59 -4.51 -13.29
C ALA A 21 -8.95 -5.51 -14.27
N ASN A 22 -9.70 -6.52 -14.70
CA ASN A 22 -9.24 -7.52 -15.67
C ASN A 22 -8.86 -6.88 -17.03
N THR A 23 -9.59 -5.86 -17.47
CA THR A 23 -9.25 -5.14 -18.71
C THR A 23 -7.94 -4.38 -18.53
N LEU A 24 -7.79 -3.64 -17.44
CA LEU A 24 -6.59 -2.88 -17.15
C LEU A 24 -5.35 -3.78 -17.08
N MET A 25 -5.41 -4.85 -16.30
CA MET A 25 -4.34 -5.83 -16.15
C MET A 25 -3.89 -6.44 -17.49
N ARG A 26 -4.85 -6.84 -18.33
CA ARG A 26 -4.56 -7.52 -19.60
C ARG A 26 -4.09 -6.59 -20.71
N THR A 27 -4.35 -5.31 -20.62
CA THR A 27 -4.04 -4.33 -21.68
C THR A 27 -2.96 -3.32 -21.27
N GLY A 28 -2.63 -3.22 -19.99
CA GLY A 28 -1.53 -2.42 -19.48
C GLY A 28 -0.18 -2.84 -20.05
N ARG A 29 0.74 -1.90 -20.21
CA ARG A 29 2.05 -2.12 -20.84
C ARG A 29 3.19 -2.14 -19.85
N SER A 30 3.12 -1.32 -18.79
CA SER A 30 4.14 -1.31 -17.74
C SER A 30 4.09 -2.59 -16.91
N GLY A 31 5.22 -2.98 -16.33
CA GLY A 31 5.31 -4.06 -15.36
C GLY A 31 4.46 -3.76 -14.13
N VAL A 32 4.44 -2.50 -13.70
CA VAL A 32 3.64 -2.03 -12.57
C VAL A 32 2.16 -2.38 -12.71
N LEU A 33 1.59 -2.31 -13.94
CA LEU A 33 0.19 -2.63 -14.17
C LEU A 33 -0.04 -4.12 -14.49
N ASN A 34 0.74 -4.69 -15.41
CA ASN A 34 0.43 -6.02 -15.95
C ASN A 34 1.02 -7.19 -15.15
N THR A 35 2.06 -6.94 -14.34
CA THR A 35 2.67 -7.96 -13.46
C THR A 35 2.43 -7.66 -12.00
N ALA A 36 2.74 -6.46 -11.53
CA ALA A 36 2.61 -6.09 -10.12
C ALA A 36 1.16 -5.77 -9.68
N HIS A 37 0.27 -5.40 -10.59
CA HIS A 37 -1.13 -5.05 -10.33
C HIS A 37 -1.29 -3.82 -9.42
N ASP A 38 -0.40 -2.83 -9.54
CA ASP A 38 -0.51 -1.57 -8.77
C ASP A 38 -1.54 -0.63 -9.40
N PHE A 39 -2.80 -0.99 -9.23
CA PHE A 39 -3.93 -0.22 -9.73
C PHE A 39 -5.21 -0.47 -8.91
N SER A 40 -6.24 0.33 -9.15
CA SER A 40 -7.55 0.20 -8.50
C SER A 40 -8.68 0.65 -9.40
N CYS A 41 -9.81 -0.06 -9.30
CA CYS A 41 -11.04 0.26 -10.01
C CYS A 41 -12.20 0.40 -9.04
N CYS A 42 -12.93 1.51 -9.08
CA CYS A 42 -14.04 1.74 -8.17
C CYS A 42 -15.20 2.51 -8.82
N ILE A 43 -16.35 2.44 -8.15
CA ILE A 43 -17.59 3.12 -8.54
C ILE A 43 -18.06 4.01 -7.39
N LEU A 44 -18.39 5.27 -7.73
CA LEU A 44 -18.99 6.23 -6.81
C LEU A 44 -20.39 6.64 -7.30
N SER A 45 -21.22 7.10 -6.38
CA SER A 45 -22.50 7.75 -6.74
C SER A 45 -22.25 9.10 -7.44
N ALA A 46 -23.28 9.65 -8.09
CA ALA A 46 -23.22 11.03 -8.64
C ALA A 46 -23.02 12.11 -7.58
N LYS A 47 -23.05 11.77 -6.29
CA LYS A 47 -22.72 12.64 -5.17
C LYS A 47 -21.32 12.41 -4.62
N ASN A 48 -20.49 11.67 -5.37
CA ASN A 48 -19.12 11.32 -5.00
C ASN A 48 -19.01 10.41 -3.76
N GLU A 49 -20.07 9.64 -3.45
CA GLU A 49 -20.06 8.68 -2.36
C GLU A 49 -19.50 7.35 -2.86
N PHE A 50 -18.48 6.82 -2.20
CA PHE A 50 -17.83 5.55 -2.56
C PHE A 50 -18.78 4.37 -2.31
N ILE A 51 -19.07 3.60 -3.36
CA ILE A 51 -20.02 2.46 -3.31
C ILE A 51 -19.28 1.14 -3.18
N VAL A 52 -18.29 0.90 -4.05
CA VAL A 52 -17.62 -0.38 -4.18
C VAL A 52 -16.30 -0.23 -4.94
N ALA A 53 -15.35 -1.07 -4.57
CA ALA A 53 -14.18 -1.42 -5.35
C ALA A 53 -14.01 -2.95 -5.34
N ASP A 54 -13.23 -3.49 -6.25
CA ASP A 54 -12.87 -4.90 -6.29
C ASP A 54 -11.40 -5.03 -6.73
N GLU A 55 -10.66 -5.95 -6.08
CA GLU A 55 -9.22 -6.14 -6.30
C GLU A 55 -8.44 -4.81 -6.31
N SER A 56 -8.74 -3.94 -5.35
CA SER A 56 -8.24 -2.57 -5.30
C SER A 56 -7.49 -2.29 -4.01
N LEU A 57 -6.37 -1.55 -4.13
CA LEU A 57 -5.51 -1.22 -3.00
C LEU A 57 -6.22 -0.28 -2.03
N PRO A 58 -6.27 -0.60 -0.73
CA PRO A 58 -6.87 0.27 0.29
C PRO A 58 -6.37 1.71 0.26
N VAL A 59 -5.06 1.93 0.10
CA VAL A 59 -4.45 3.26 0.01
C VAL A 59 -4.98 4.08 -1.18
N HIS A 60 -5.51 3.42 -2.22
CA HIS A 60 -6.09 4.06 -3.39
C HIS A 60 -7.57 4.40 -3.27
N VAL A 61 -8.35 3.62 -2.49
CA VAL A 61 -9.82 3.65 -2.57
C VAL A 61 -10.54 3.97 -1.26
N LEU A 62 -9.92 3.75 -0.08
CA LEU A 62 -10.58 4.06 1.21
C LEU A 62 -10.72 5.56 1.46
N SER A 63 -9.95 6.39 0.75
CA SER A 63 -10.17 7.82 0.50
C SER A 63 -9.47 8.21 -0.80
N GLY A 64 -9.81 9.35 -1.35
CA GLY A 64 -9.22 9.89 -2.57
C GLY A 64 -10.19 9.94 -3.74
N PRO A 65 -10.81 8.85 -4.20
CA PRO A 65 -11.76 8.89 -5.30
C PRO A 65 -12.90 9.91 -5.09
N ASP A 66 -13.43 10.02 -3.88
CA ASP A 66 -14.43 11.00 -3.50
C ASP A 66 -13.91 12.45 -3.54
N LEU A 67 -12.67 12.67 -3.05
CA LEU A 67 -12.01 13.98 -3.04
C LEU A 67 -11.67 14.43 -4.47
N MET A 68 -11.15 13.52 -5.29
CA MET A 68 -10.86 13.78 -6.70
C MET A 68 -12.12 14.13 -7.49
N CYS A 69 -13.21 13.38 -7.30
CA CYS A 69 -14.49 13.68 -7.94
C CYS A 69 -15.06 15.04 -7.49
N LYS A 70 -14.94 15.40 -6.19
CA LYS A 70 -15.31 16.74 -5.69
C LYS A 70 -14.49 17.85 -6.34
N SER A 71 -13.19 17.63 -6.55
CA SER A 71 -12.32 18.58 -7.24
C SER A 71 -12.71 18.75 -8.71
N ILE A 72 -13.02 17.64 -9.40
CA ILE A 72 -13.53 17.66 -10.78
C ILE A 72 -14.87 18.41 -10.84
N ASP A 73 -15.80 18.20 -9.91
CA ASP A 73 -17.07 18.92 -9.86
C ASP A 73 -16.88 20.43 -9.71
N LYS A 74 -15.88 20.85 -8.91
CA LYS A 74 -15.54 22.26 -8.72
C LYS A 74 -15.03 22.91 -10.01
N PHE A 75 -14.18 22.21 -10.77
CA PHE A 75 -13.59 22.73 -12.00
C PHE A 75 -14.47 22.52 -13.23
N HIS A 76 -15.30 21.47 -13.22
CA HIS A 76 -16.20 21.07 -14.31
C HIS A 76 -17.62 20.81 -13.77
N PRO A 77 -18.37 21.89 -13.41
CA PRO A 77 -19.71 21.75 -12.84
C PRO A 77 -20.72 21.10 -13.81
N VAL A 78 -20.46 21.21 -15.11
CA VAL A 78 -21.25 20.54 -16.17
C VAL A 78 -20.40 19.49 -16.82
N LYS A 79 -20.77 18.22 -16.63
CA LYS A 79 -20.16 17.06 -17.27
C LYS A 79 -21.08 16.56 -18.37
N LYS A 80 -20.50 16.11 -19.48
CA LYS A 80 -21.25 15.58 -20.64
C LYS A 80 -20.92 14.12 -20.86
N LYS A 81 -21.83 13.40 -21.52
CA LYS A 81 -21.59 12.04 -21.97
C LYS A 81 -20.38 12.01 -22.89
N GLY A 82 -19.46 11.07 -22.64
CA GLY A 82 -18.20 10.96 -23.38
C GLY A 82 -17.04 11.78 -22.84
N ASP A 83 -17.25 12.62 -21.81
CA ASP A 83 -16.14 13.26 -21.07
C ASP A 83 -15.32 12.20 -20.31
N ALA A 84 -14.02 12.46 -20.17
CA ALA A 84 -13.14 11.80 -19.20
C ALA A 84 -12.16 12.81 -18.62
N PHE A 85 -11.80 12.62 -17.36
CA PHE A 85 -10.90 13.52 -16.64
C PHE A 85 -9.68 12.76 -16.14
N LEU A 86 -8.49 13.36 -16.26
CA LEU A 86 -7.25 12.88 -15.66
C LEU A 86 -6.93 13.72 -14.43
N ILE A 87 -6.67 13.06 -13.32
CA ILE A 87 -6.27 13.72 -12.07
C ILE A 87 -5.19 12.89 -11.37
N ASN A 88 -4.12 13.58 -10.93
CA ASN A 88 -3.06 13.00 -10.10
C ASN A 88 -2.51 14.01 -9.07
N SER A 89 -3.17 15.14 -8.92
CA SER A 89 -2.72 16.19 -8.01
C SER A 89 -2.87 15.79 -6.54
N PRO A 90 -1.78 15.80 -5.75
CA PRO A 90 -1.81 15.51 -4.31
C PRO A 90 -2.64 16.50 -3.51
N TYR A 91 -2.85 17.72 -4.02
CA TYR A 91 -3.66 18.77 -3.38
C TYR A 91 -5.14 18.73 -3.78
N HIS A 92 -5.52 17.79 -4.64
CA HIS A 92 -6.89 17.66 -5.16
C HIS A 92 -7.45 16.25 -4.95
N GLY A 93 -6.95 15.53 -3.93
CA GLY A 93 -7.47 14.25 -3.50
C GLY A 93 -6.77 13.02 -4.08
N CYS A 94 -5.67 13.17 -4.84
CA CYS A 94 -4.88 12.02 -5.24
C CYS A 94 -3.94 11.56 -4.11
N SER A 95 -3.56 10.29 -4.14
CA SER A 95 -2.65 9.64 -3.22
C SER A 95 -1.22 10.20 -3.33
N HIS A 96 -0.70 10.31 -4.52
CA HIS A 96 0.53 10.99 -4.91
C HIS A 96 0.53 11.21 -6.43
N ALA A 97 1.51 11.98 -6.95
CA ALA A 97 1.51 12.36 -8.36
C ALA A 97 1.69 11.18 -9.33
N ALA A 98 2.30 10.08 -8.90
CA ALA A 98 2.50 8.89 -9.73
C ALA A 98 1.20 8.13 -10.04
N ASP A 99 0.16 8.29 -9.23
CA ASP A 99 -1.13 7.62 -9.41
C ASP A 99 -2.02 8.40 -10.38
N HIS A 100 -1.87 8.17 -11.67
CA HIS A 100 -2.84 8.71 -12.62
C HIS A 100 -4.22 8.10 -12.37
N THR A 101 -5.24 8.95 -12.28
CA THR A 101 -6.64 8.51 -12.10
C THR A 101 -7.50 9.03 -13.23
N ILE A 102 -8.15 8.12 -13.95
CA ILE A 102 -9.17 8.44 -14.95
C ILE A 102 -10.54 8.39 -14.27
N VAL A 103 -11.29 9.50 -14.38
CA VAL A 103 -12.66 9.58 -13.89
C VAL A 103 -13.61 9.77 -15.08
N VAL A 104 -14.59 8.88 -15.19
CA VAL A 104 -15.62 8.91 -16.25
C VAL A 104 -16.99 9.06 -15.61
N PRO A 105 -17.75 10.14 -15.92
CA PRO A 105 -19.11 10.30 -15.46
C PRO A 105 -20.05 9.39 -16.25
N VAL A 106 -20.90 8.63 -15.57
CA VAL A 106 -21.92 7.76 -16.17
C VAL A 106 -23.19 8.57 -16.36
N ILE A 107 -23.44 8.99 -17.60
CA ILE A 107 -24.53 9.87 -17.98
C ILE A 107 -25.46 9.13 -18.94
N ASP A 108 -26.77 9.07 -18.61
CA ASP A 108 -27.76 8.39 -19.43
C ASP A 108 -28.12 9.14 -20.74
N SER A 109 -28.96 8.54 -21.57
CA SER A 109 -29.41 9.14 -22.84
C SER A 109 -30.22 10.45 -22.68
N LYS A 110 -30.69 10.74 -21.46
CA LYS A 110 -31.42 11.98 -21.12
C LYS A 110 -30.49 13.05 -20.51
N GLY A 111 -29.18 12.80 -20.50
CA GLY A 111 -28.17 13.71 -19.93
C GLY A 111 -28.09 13.69 -18.41
N LYS A 112 -28.70 12.73 -17.73
CA LYS A 112 -28.66 12.65 -16.28
C LYS A 112 -27.45 11.84 -15.79
N HIS A 113 -26.69 12.44 -14.88
CA HIS A 113 -25.55 11.83 -14.22
C HIS A 113 -26.00 10.92 -13.07
N HIS A 114 -25.50 9.67 -13.03
CA HIS A 114 -25.89 8.65 -12.06
C HIS A 114 -24.73 8.14 -11.20
N PHE A 115 -23.55 7.92 -11.81
CA PHE A 115 -22.36 7.39 -11.14
C PHE A 115 -21.11 8.05 -11.70
N ASN A 116 -19.99 7.90 -10.98
CA ASN A 116 -18.63 8.10 -11.48
C ASN A 116 -17.90 6.77 -11.45
N VAL A 117 -17.16 6.47 -12.51
CA VAL A 117 -16.23 5.36 -12.60
C VAL A 117 -14.82 5.91 -12.45
N CYS A 118 -14.03 5.33 -11.56
CA CYS A 118 -12.65 5.73 -11.35
C CYS A 118 -11.73 4.53 -11.63
N VAL A 119 -10.67 4.79 -12.40
CA VAL A 119 -9.56 3.87 -12.65
C VAL A 119 -8.28 4.60 -12.27
N LYS A 120 -7.62 4.14 -11.21
CA LYS A 120 -6.35 4.66 -10.71
C LYS A 120 -5.25 3.65 -11.04
N ALA A 121 -4.11 4.12 -11.51
CA ALA A 121 -2.97 3.27 -11.82
C ALA A 121 -1.65 3.99 -11.55
N HIS A 122 -0.76 3.36 -10.82
CA HIS A 122 0.60 3.83 -10.64
C HIS A 122 1.33 3.82 -11.98
N GLN A 123 2.04 4.91 -12.30
CA GLN A 123 2.75 5.07 -13.55
C GLN A 123 4.26 4.86 -13.34
N ALA A 124 4.90 4.15 -14.25
CA ALA A 124 6.34 3.91 -14.17
C ALA A 124 7.17 5.21 -14.33
N ASP A 125 6.67 6.20 -15.07
CA ASP A 125 7.28 7.52 -15.25
C ASP A 125 6.22 8.59 -15.48
N ILE A 126 6.33 9.69 -14.76
CA ILE A 126 5.44 10.86 -14.84
C ILE A 126 6.22 12.17 -15.10
N GLY A 127 7.45 12.04 -15.56
CA GLY A 127 8.31 13.17 -15.93
C GLY A 127 8.99 13.87 -14.75
N ASN A 128 9.19 13.19 -13.64
CA ASN A 128 9.95 13.67 -12.49
C ASN A 128 11.36 14.14 -12.91
N SER A 129 12.01 14.95 -12.08
CA SER A 129 13.38 15.43 -12.36
C SER A 129 14.41 14.29 -12.44
N LYS A 130 14.18 13.16 -11.76
CA LYS A 130 14.95 11.91 -11.86
C LYS A 130 14.06 10.80 -12.47
N PRO A 131 14.65 9.71 -13.02
CA PRO A 131 13.90 8.60 -13.59
C PRO A 131 13.33 7.65 -12.49
N THR A 132 12.51 8.20 -11.63
CA THR A 132 11.79 7.50 -10.57
C THR A 132 10.51 8.26 -10.27
N THR A 133 9.50 7.58 -9.77
CA THR A 133 8.26 8.18 -9.26
C THR A 133 8.30 8.41 -7.74
N TYR A 134 9.37 7.99 -7.08
CA TYR A 134 9.59 8.10 -5.64
C TYR A 134 10.75 9.05 -5.33
N MET A 135 10.43 10.31 -5.10
CA MET A 135 11.39 11.39 -4.86
C MET A 135 11.37 11.78 -3.37
N ALA A 136 12.13 11.03 -2.53
CA ALA A 136 12.13 11.24 -1.09
C ALA A 136 12.90 12.50 -0.66
N ASP A 137 13.93 12.88 -1.42
CA ASP A 137 14.91 13.92 -1.11
C ASP A 137 14.60 15.29 -1.76
N VAL A 138 13.36 15.51 -2.21
CA VAL A 138 12.91 16.77 -2.81
C VAL A 138 12.01 17.56 -1.87
N GLU A 139 12.20 18.86 -1.79
CA GLU A 139 11.45 19.71 -0.88
C GLU A 139 10.03 19.98 -1.37
N ASP A 140 9.85 20.19 -2.67
CA ASP A 140 8.60 20.66 -3.25
C ASP A 140 8.31 20.05 -4.64
N VAL A 141 7.14 20.39 -5.19
CA VAL A 141 6.70 19.93 -6.52
C VAL A 141 7.56 20.45 -7.68
N TYR A 142 8.28 21.55 -7.50
CA TYR A 142 9.14 22.11 -8.55
C TYR A 142 10.42 21.29 -8.68
N GLU A 143 11.02 20.88 -7.56
CA GLU A 143 12.15 19.94 -7.54
C GLU A 143 11.72 18.54 -7.96
N GLU A 144 10.52 18.08 -7.51
CA GLU A 144 9.94 16.81 -7.94
C GLU A 144 9.76 16.76 -9.46
N GLY A 145 9.25 17.83 -10.05
CA GLY A 145 9.14 18.02 -11.49
C GLY A 145 8.06 17.16 -12.17
N ALA A 146 7.25 16.43 -11.44
CA ALA A 146 6.15 15.63 -11.96
C ALA A 146 5.14 16.48 -12.75
N LEU A 147 4.58 15.91 -13.82
CA LEU A 147 3.47 16.55 -14.53
C LEU A 147 2.17 16.31 -13.75
N ILE A 148 1.60 17.39 -13.21
CA ILE A 148 0.44 17.35 -12.33
C ILE A 148 -0.83 17.81 -13.04
N PHE A 149 -1.89 17.01 -12.94
CA PHE A 149 -3.23 17.25 -13.48
C PHE A 149 -4.24 17.44 -12.35
N PRO A 150 -4.77 18.65 -12.12
CA PRO A 150 -5.73 18.92 -11.04
C PRO A 150 -7.20 18.62 -11.42
N GLY A 151 -7.46 17.57 -12.19
CA GLY A 151 -8.78 17.25 -12.75
C GLY A 151 -8.97 17.79 -14.18
N THR A 152 -7.97 17.57 -15.01
CA THR A 152 -7.93 18.02 -16.40
C THR A 152 -8.84 17.15 -17.28
N LYS A 153 -9.72 17.76 -18.09
CA LYS A 153 -10.49 17.04 -19.10
C LYS A 153 -9.52 16.47 -20.14
N ILE A 154 -9.50 15.14 -20.31
CA ILE A 154 -8.59 14.45 -21.24
C ILE A 154 -9.34 13.88 -22.45
N GLN A 155 -10.65 13.62 -22.32
CA GLN A 155 -11.52 13.29 -23.44
C GLN A 155 -12.77 14.18 -23.45
N GLU A 156 -13.23 14.52 -24.64
CA GLU A 156 -14.53 15.11 -24.90
C GLU A 156 -15.23 14.32 -26.02
N ASN A 157 -16.51 13.97 -25.79
CA ASN A 157 -17.30 13.16 -26.73
C ASN A 157 -16.55 11.90 -27.19
N TYR A 158 -15.96 11.14 -26.23
CA TYR A 158 -15.18 9.90 -26.46
C TYR A 158 -13.87 10.08 -27.24
N SER A 159 -13.43 11.31 -27.50
CA SER A 159 -12.22 11.60 -28.27
C SER A 159 -11.18 12.27 -27.39
N ASP A 160 -9.92 11.84 -27.52
CA ASP A 160 -8.79 12.42 -26.80
C ASP A 160 -8.59 13.89 -27.15
N ILE A 161 -8.30 14.72 -26.14
CA ILE A 161 -7.81 16.09 -26.32
C ILE A 161 -6.33 15.98 -26.68
N LYS A 162 -6.04 16.06 -27.97
CA LYS A 162 -4.72 15.78 -28.56
C LYS A 162 -3.59 16.60 -27.96
N ASP A 163 -3.85 17.84 -27.52
CA ASP A 163 -2.86 18.71 -26.93
C ASP A 163 -2.35 18.17 -25.60
N ILE A 164 -3.25 17.66 -24.77
CA ILE A 164 -2.90 17.05 -23.48
C ILE A 164 -2.07 15.77 -23.71
N ILE A 165 -2.47 14.94 -24.68
CA ILE A 165 -1.72 13.73 -25.01
C ILE A 165 -0.29 14.06 -25.48
N ARG A 166 -0.14 15.05 -26.37
CA ARG A 166 1.21 15.50 -26.83
C ARG A 166 2.05 16.04 -25.68
N MET A 167 1.45 16.78 -24.75
CA MET A 167 2.15 17.29 -23.57
C MET A 167 2.71 16.14 -22.70
N CYS A 168 1.94 15.07 -22.52
CA CYS A 168 2.39 13.88 -21.81
C CYS A 168 3.50 13.15 -22.58
N GLU A 169 3.32 12.92 -23.89
CA GLU A 169 4.28 12.20 -24.73
C GLU A 169 5.65 12.89 -24.80
N ILE A 170 5.72 14.22 -24.77
CA ILE A 170 6.99 14.95 -24.74
C ILE A 170 7.64 14.99 -23.35
N ARG A 171 6.84 14.89 -22.30
CA ARG A 171 7.32 15.02 -20.92
C ARG A 171 7.84 13.71 -20.34
N PHE A 172 7.22 12.57 -20.69
CA PHE A 172 7.54 11.27 -20.11
C PHE A 172 8.70 10.59 -20.87
N ARG A 173 9.58 9.90 -20.13
CA ARG A 173 10.77 9.23 -20.68
C ARG A 173 10.43 7.97 -21.48
N VAL A 174 9.28 7.33 -21.13
CA VAL A 174 8.77 6.10 -21.75
C VAL A 174 7.39 6.34 -22.39
N PRO A 175 7.28 7.25 -23.38
CA PRO A 175 5.99 7.74 -23.88
C PRO A 175 5.13 6.64 -24.51
N LYS A 176 5.73 5.65 -25.19
CA LYS A 176 5.00 4.51 -25.78
C LYS A 176 4.35 3.64 -24.70
N GLN A 177 5.06 3.38 -23.60
CA GLN A 177 4.57 2.61 -22.47
C GLN A 177 3.43 3.38 -21.79
N TRP A 178 3.65 4.65 -21.43
CA TRP A 178 2.62 5.50 -20.85
C TRP A 178 1.37 5.58 -21.73
N LYS A 179 1.50 5.75 -23.05
CA LYS A 179 0.35 5.79 -23.97
C LYS A 179 -0.44 4.48 -23.93
N GLY A 180 0.23 3.34 -23.84
CA GLY A 180 -0.41 2.04 -23.70
C GLY A 180 -1.18 1.91 -22.38
N ASP A 181 -0.59 2.34 -21.26
CA ASP A 181 -1.23 2.33 -19.95
C ASP A 181 -2.42 3.31 -19.90
N TYR A 182 -2.27 4.51 -20.46
CA TYR A 182 -3.36 5.46 -20.61
C TYR A 182 -4.55 4.86 -21.37
N LEU A 183 -4.32 4.20 -22.52
CA LEU A 183 -5.37 3.55 -23.30
C LEU A 183 -6.01 2.39 -22.53
N ALA A 184 -5.25 1.65 -21.75
CA ALA A 184 -5.75 0.59 -20.87
C ALA A 184 -6.69 1.16 -19.80
N MET A 185 -6.30 2.27 -19.15
CA MET A 185 -7.10 2.96 -18.14
C MET A 185 -8.41 3.52 -18.71
N ILE A 186 -8.34 4.20 -19.87
CA ILE A 186 -9.54 4.71 -20.58
C ILE A 186 -10.46 3.55 -20.94
N SER A 187 -9.93 2.48 -21.52
CA SER A 187 -10.73 1.31 -21.91
C SER A 187 -11.42 0.66 -20.71
N SER A 188 -10.70 0.51 -19.61
CA SER A 188 -11.24 0.01 -18.35
C SER A 188 -12.39 0.88 -17.83
N ALA A 189 -12.18 2.21 -17.77
CA ALA A 189 -13.21 3.16 -17.33
C ALA A 189 -14.46 3.15 -18.25
N ARG A 190 -14.26 3.05 -19.57
CA ARG A 190 -15.36 2.98 -20.54
C ARG A 190 -16.15 1.65 -20.45
N ILE A 191 -15.51 0.55 -20.05
CA ILE A 191 -16.22 -0.69 -19.71
C ILE A 191 -17.13 -0.46 -18.50
N GLY A 192 -16.61 0.14 -17.43
CA GLY A 192 -17.43 0.47 -16.25
C GLY A 192 -18.63 1.38 -16.61
N GLU A 193 -18.41 2.41 -17.43
CA GLU A 193 -19.49 3.27 -17.95
C GLU A 193 -20.54 2.46 -18.69
N ARG A 194 -20.14 1.63 -19.64
CA ARG A 194 -21.04 0.81 -20.48
C ARG A 194 -21.88 -0.15 -19.63
N GLU A 195 -21.25 -0.91 -18.76
CA GLU A 195 -21.93 -1.90 -17.92
C GLU A 195 -22.91 -1.24 -16.93
N LEU A 196 -22.55 -0.08 -16.35
CA LEU A 196 -23.46 0.68 -15.49
C LEU A 196 -24.63 1.28 -16.25
N ILE A 197 -24.45 1.74 -17.48
CA ILE A 197 -25.54 2.21 -18.35
C ILE A 197 -26.47 1.04 -18.68
N GLN A 198 -25.94 -0.11 -19.05
CA GLN A 198 -26.73 -1.32 -19.31
C GLN A 198 -27.53 -1.74 -18.07
N LEU A 199 -26.87 -1.83 -16.93
CA LEU A 199 -27.50 -2.16 -15.65
C LEU A 199 -28.63 -1.15 -15.29
N GLY A 200 -28.41 0.15 -15.57
CA GLY A 200 -29.42 1.20 -15.39
C GLY A 200 -30.66 1.00 -16.23
N TYR A 201 -30.53 0.52 -17.46
CA TYR A 201 -31.67 0.18 -18.34
C TYR A 201 -32.37 -1.11 -17.91
N GLU A 202 -31.62 -2.15 -17.51
CA GLU A 202 -32.17 -3.44 -17.09
C GLU A 202 -32.92 -3.36 -15.76
N ILE A 203 -32.32 -2.74 -14.75
CA ILE A 203 -32.80 -2.72 -13.36
C ILE A 203 -33.67 -1.48 -13.09
N GLY A 204 -33.41 -0.39 -13.80
CA GLY A 204 -34.01 0.93 -13.60
C GLY A 204 -33.22 1.82 -12.62
N TRP A 205 -32.91 3.05 -13.03
CA TRP A 205 -32.14 4.03 -12.27
C TRP A 205 -32.68 4.32 -10.87
N LYS A 206 -34.02 4.32 -10.71
CA LYS A 206 -34.65 4.51 -9.39
C LYS A 206 -34.30 3.35 -8.43
N LYS A 207 -34.29 2.12 -8.94
CA LYS A 207 -33.95 0.93 -8.15
C LYS A 207 -32.47 0.92 -7.77
N LEU A 208 -31.57 1.31 -8.69
CA LEU A 208 -30.13 1.44 -8.41
C LEU A 208 -29.85 2.53 -7.36
N LYS A 209 -30.52 3.68 -7.42
CA LYS A 209 -30.43 4.70 -6.38
C LYS A 209 -30.92 4.18 -5.01
N THR A 210 -32.00 3.40 -4.98
CA THR A 210 -32.48 2.77 -3.76
C THR A 210 -31.49 1.75 -3.21
N PHE A 211 -30.85 0.97 -4.11
CA PHE A 211 -29.78 0.07 -3.76
C PHE A 211 -28.63 0.79 -3.05
N THR A 212 -28.06 1.83 -3.66
CA THR A 212 -26.95 2.60 -3.08
C THR A 212 -27.28 3.08 -1.65
N HIS A 213 -28.47 3.62 -1.44
CA HIS A 213 -28.91 4.07 -0.11
C HIS A 213 -28.99 2.92 0.91
N LYS A 214 -29.57 1.77 0.53
CA LYS A 214 -29.70 0.62 1.42
C LYS A 214 -28.37 -0.05 1.66
N TRP A 215 -27.47 -0.06 0.67
CA TRP A 215 -26.13 -0.61 0.80
C TRP A 215 -25.31 0.17 1.83
N PHE A 216 -25.34 1.51 1.77
CA PHE A 216 -24.69 2.34 2.78
C PHE A 216 -25.27 2.13 4.19
N ASN A 217 -26.59 2.08 4.32
CA ASN A 217 -27.23 1.85 5.63
C ASN A 217 -26.85 0.46 6.19
N TYR A 218 -26.77 -0.56 5.35
CA TYR A 218 -26.30 -1.89 5.76
C TYR A 218 -24.85 -1.86 6.24
N SER A 219 -23.97 -1.21 5.48
CA SER A 219 -22.55 -1.11 5.83
C SER A 219 -22.32 -0.29 7.10
N GLU A 220 -23.09 0.79 7.29
CA GLU A 220 -23.10 1.58 8.53
C GLU A 220 -23.51 0.72 9.73
N LEU A 221 -24.59 -0.05 9.60
CA LEU A 221 -25.05 -0.95 10.66
C LEU A 221 -23.95 -1.97 11.03
N ARG A 222 -23.35 -2.64 10.04
CA ARG A 222 -22.29 -3.62 10.25
C ARG A 222 -21.07 -3.03 10.95
N MET A 223 -20.66 -1.82 10.55
CA MET A 223 -19.55 -1.11 11.19
C MET A 223 -19.89 -0.76 12.65
N ARG A 224 -21.09 -0.25 12.91
CA ARG A 224 -21.53 0.05 14.28
C ARG A 224 -21.54 -1.18 15.17
N GLU A 225 -22.02 -2.32 14.66
CA GLU A 225 -22.01 -3.59 15.37
C GLU A 225 -20.58 -4.02 15.70
N ALA A 226 -19.66 -3.99 14.72
CA ALA A 226 -18.26 -4.34 14.95
C ALA A 226 -17.57 -3.43 15.99
N ILE A 227 -17.86 -2.12 15.98
CA ILE A 227 -17.29 -1.19 16.98
C ILE A 227 -17.88 -1.43 18.37
N LYS A 228 -19.16 -1.80 18.48
CA LYS A 228 -19.81 -2.09 19.77
C LYS A 228 -19.23 -3.29 20.50
N GLU A 229 -18.58 -4.21 19.80
CA GLU A 229 -17.88 -5.35 20.40
C GLU A 229 -16.54 -4.96 21.05
N MET A 230 -16.02 -3.77 20.76
CA MET A 230 -14.74 -3.29 21.27
C MET A 230 -14.88 -2.65 22.65
N PRO A 231 -13.83 -2.68 23.49
CA PRO A 231 -13.80 -1.87 24.71
C PRO A 231 -13.79 -0.37 24.37
N SER A 232 -14.62 0.44 25.05
CA SER A 232 -14.49 1.90 24.99
C SER A 232 -13.17 2.31 25.63
N LYS A 233 -12.31 2.99 24.87
CA LYS A 233 -10.98 3.38 25.33
C LYS A 233 -10.40 4.50 24.49
N GLU A 234 -9.65 5.40 25.13
CA GLU A 234 -8.71 6.32 24.49
C GLU A 234 -7.31 5.71 24.54
N ILE A 235 -6.62 5.70 23.40
CA ILE A 235 -5.28 5.13 23.26
C ILE A 235 -4.43 6.09 22.45
N LYS A 236 -3.32 6.51 23.04
CA LYS A 236 -2.27 7.26 22.36
C LYS A 236 -1.10 6.34 22.11
N ILE A 237 -0.60 6.36 20.88
CA ILE A 237 0.55 5.56 20.47
C ILE A 237 1.33 6.32 19.38
N SER A 238 2.58 5.97 19.25
CA SER A 238 3.43 6.47 18.16
C SER A 238 4.26 5.35 17.55
N THR A 239 4.53 5.49 16.27
CA THR A 239 5.54 4.72 15.52
C THR A 239 6.66 5.66 15.12
N LYS A 240 7.75 5.13 14.60
CA LYS A 240 8.92 5.93 14.25
C LYS A 240 9.48 5.51 12.89
N HIS A 241 9.64 6.50 12.02
CA HIS A 241 10.26 6.34 10.70
C HIS A 241 11.75 6.67 10.79
N ASP A 242 12.58 5.97 10.04
CA ASP A 242 14.02 6.21 9.98
C ASP A 242 14.34 7.66 9.50
N PRO A 243 15.49 8.24 9.88
CA PRO A 243 15.87 9.56 9.41
C PRO A 243 16.19 9.55 7.91
N PHE A 244 15.50 10.42 7.16
CA PHE A 244 15.75 10.68 5.73
C PHE A 244 16.22 12.13 5.54
N PRO A 245 16.77 12.51 4.38
CA PRO A 245 16.99 13.91 4.03
C PRO A 245 15.68 14.70 4.17
N GLY A 246 15.73 15.86 4.81
CA GLY A 246 14.54 16.67 5.13
C GLY A 246 13.77 16.26 6.38
N LEU A 247 14.04 15.09 6.98
CA LEU A 247 13.48 14.66 8.27
C LEU A 247 14.42 14.98 9.45
N PRO A 248 13.89 14.96 10.69
CA PRO A 248 14.71 15.03 11.90
C PRO A 248 15.79 13.93 11.95
N LYS A 249 16.99 14.26 12.45
CA LYS A 249 18.12 13.31 12.54
C LYS A 249 17.84 12.10 13.43
N GLU A 250 16.96 12.26 14.41
CA GLU A 250 16.48 11.18 15.30
C GLU A 250 15.35 10.34 14.69
N GLY A 251 14.97 10.62 13.46
CA GLY A 251 13.82 10.02 12.78
C GLY A 251 12.52 10.77 13.05
N LEU A 252 11.48 10.45 12.28
CA LEU A 252 10.17 11.08 12.38
C LEU A 252 9.26 10.24 13.27
N GLN A 253 8.75 10.83 14.35
CA GLN A 253 7.70 10.22 15.17
C GLN A 253 6.33 10.54 14.59
N ILE A 254 5.50 9.50 14.44
CA ILE A 254 4.13 9.59 13.95
C ILE A 254 3.19 9.23 15.10
N ASN A 255 2.39 10.21 15.53
CA ASN A 255 1.49 10.12 16.67
C ASN A 255 0.06 9.89 16.22
N ILE A 256 -0.67 9.04 16.93
CA ILE A 256 -2.12 8.88 16.78
C ILE A 256 -2.81 8.89 18.13
N SER A 257 -4.03 9.41 18.18
CA SER A 257 -4.94 9.24 19.32
C SER A 257 -6.22 8.56 18.82
N LEU A 258 -6.38 7.28 19.15
CA LEU A 258 -7.58 6.48 18.86
C LEU A 258 -8.57 6.63 20.01
N ASN A 259 -9.81 7.00 19.73
CA ASN A 259 -10.91 7.00 20.69
C ASN A 259 -12.07 6.13 20.19
N ILE A 260 -12.50 5.17 21.01
CA ILE A 260 -13.59 4.24 20.70
C ILE A 260 -14.77 4.51 21.65
N ASP A 261 -15.93 4.85 21.09
CA ASP A 261 -17.23 4.97 21.76
C ASP A 261 -18.10 3.77 21.36
N ASN A 262 -18.03 2.67 22.12
CA ASN A 262 -18.78 1.46 21.82
C ASN A 262 -20.28 1.61 22.10
N ILE A 263 -20.71 2.60 22.88
CA ILE A 263 -22.13 2.87 23.11
C ILE A 263 -22.76 3.42 21.84
N LYS A 264 -22.10 4.42 21.22
CA LYS A 264 -22.55 4.99 19.95
C LYS A 264 -22.19 4.12 18.75
N GLY A 265 -21.24 3.19 18.88
CA GLY A 265 -20.68 2.43 17.76
C GLY A 265 -19.92 3.34 16.78
N THR A 266 -19.07 4.22 17.31
CA THR A 266 -18.24 5.13 16.54
C THR A 266 -16.81 5.14 17.06
N LEU A 267 -15.86 5.47 16.20
CA LEU A 267 -14.48 5.69 16.57
C LEU A 267 -13.89 6.92 15.88
N SER A 268 -12.86 7.50 16.49
CA SER A 268 -12.10 8.58 15.87
C SER A 268 -10.60 8.35 16.01
N ILE A 269 -9.85 8.83 15.02
CA ILE A 269 -8.39 8.90 15.05
C ILE A 269 -7.99 10.36 14.85
N ASP A 270 -7.33 10.93 15.85
CA ASP A 270 -6.80 12.29 15.78
C ASP A 270 -5.31 12.23 15.38
N LEU A 271 -4.99 12.87 14.24
CA LEU A 271 -3.67 12.95 13.64
C LEU A 271 -3.04 14.35 13.76
N ARG A 272 -3.69 15.29 14.44
CA ARG A 272 -3.25 16.69 14.50
C ARG A 272 -1.96 16.90 15.32
N ASP A 273 -1.63 15.97 16.23
CA ASP A 273 -0.42 16.01 17.03
C ASP A 273 0.77 15.36 16.29
N ASN A 274 1.05 15.90 15.10
CA ASN A 274 2.18 15.51 14.26
C ASN A 274 2.89 16.78 13.75
N PRO A 275 4.15 16.70 13.31
CA PRO A 275 4.88 17.85 12.77
C PRO A 275 4.17 18.51 11.59
N ASP A 276 4.53 19.77 11.33
CA ASP A 276 4.15 20.46 10.09
C ASP A 276 4.77 19.78 8.88
N ASN A 277 4.30 20.16 7.67
CA ASN A 277 4.92 19.69 6.44
C ASN A 277 6.42 19.91 6.47
N LEU A 278 7.18 18.92 6.06
CA LEU A 278 8.63 18.93 6.03
C LEU A 278 9.14 19.07 4.58
N PRO A 279 10.35 19.63 4.38
CA PRO A 279 10.95 19.79 3.06
C PRO A 279 11.49 18.45 2.56
N CYS A 280 10.59 17.55 2.23
CA CYS A 280 10.88 16.20 1.71
C CYS A 280 9.65 15.63 1.00
N GLY A 281 9.84 14.57 0.21
CA GLY A 281 8.76 13.91 -0.52
C GLY A 281 7.84 12.99 0.30
N LEU A 282 7.99 12.95 1.63
CA LEU A 282 7.29 12.00 2.51
C LEU A 282 5.99 12.56 3.12
N ASN A 283 5.61 13.81 2.81
CA ASN A 283 4.33 14.35 3.31
C ASN A 283 3.16 13.53 2.75
N LEU A 284 2.20 13.20 3.62
CA LEU A 284 0.97 12.55 3.18
C LEU A 284 0.04 13.56 2.50
N THR A 285 -0.81 13.04 1.63
CA THR A 285 -1.96 13.79 1.11
C THR A 285 -3.17 13.61 2.03
N GLU A 286 -4.19 14.46 1.90
CA GLU A 286 -5.46 14.26 2.60
C GLU A 286 -6.00 12.84 2.37
N ALA A 287 -5.93 12.37 1.13
CA ALA A 287 -6.37 11.04 0.73
C ALA A 287 -5.60 9.93 1.48
N THR A 288 -4.27 10.00 1.52
CA THR A 288 -3.46 8.94 2.14
C THR A 288 -3.42 9.02 3.66
N ALA A 289 -3.55 10.20 4.26
CA ALA A 289 -3.74 10.34 5.70
C ALA A 289 -5.05 9.66 6.16
N ILE A 290 -6.14 9.83 5.40
CA ILE A 290 -7.42 9.17 5.68
C ILE A 290 -7.33 7.68 5.35
N SER A 291 -6.88 7.31 4.14
CA SER A 291 -6.86 5.91 3.71
C SER A 291 -5.90 5.05 4.54
N GLY A 292 -4.74 5.57 4.94
CA GLY A 292 -3.81 4.88 5.84
C GLY A 292 -4.44 4.60 7.21
N ALA A 293 -5.08 5.61 7.82
CA ALA A 293 -5.82 5.40 9.07
C ALA A 293 -6.96 4.37 8.90
N MET A 294 -7.75 4.48 7.82
CA MET A 294 -8.84 3.54 7.50
C MET A 294 -8.32 2.13 7.23
N THR A 295 -7.18 1.97 6.56
CA THR A 295 -6.52 0.67 6.34
C THR A 295 -6.22 -0.03 7.67
N GLY A 296 -5.60 0.69 8.61
CA GLY A 296 -5.35 0.14 9.95
C GLY A 296 -6.63 -0.25 10.69
N ILE A 297 -7.72 0.52 10.54
CA ILE A 297 -9.03 0.19 11.12
C ILE A 297 -9.58 -1.09 10.50
N PHE A 298 -9.66 -1.18 9.16
CA PHE A 298 -10.23 -2.35 8.46
C PHE A 298 -9.41 -3.63 8.66
N ASN A 299 -8.10 -3.53 8.91
CA ASN A 299 -7.27 -4.66 9.34
C ASN A 299 -7.51 -5.10 10.81
N SER A 300 -8.25 -4.31 11.59
CA SER A 300 -8.46 -4.52 13.03
C SER A 300 -9.89 -4.85 13.42
N ILE A 301 -10.83 -4.82 12.47
CA ILE A 301 -12.26 -5.09 12.70
C ILE A 301 -12.73 -6.36 11.96
N ASP A 302 -14.01 -6.71 12.10
CA ASP A 302 -14.64 -7.79 11.35
C ASP A 302 -14.50 -7.58 9.83
N HIS A 303 -13.82 -8.51 9.17
CA HIS A 303 -13.55 -8.49 7.72
C HIS A 303 -14.81 -8.51 6.84
N THR A 304 -15.98 -8.81 7.42
CA THR A 304 -17.26 -8.81 6.68
C THR A 304 -17.93 -7.43 6.62
N VAL A 305 -17.36 -6.41 7.26
CA VAL A 305 -17.82 -5.02 7.16
C VAL A 305 -17.46 -4.47 5.78
N PRO A 306 -18.45 -4.13 4.91
CA PRO A 306 -18.13 -3.63 3.58
C PRO A 306 -17.48 -2.23 3.66
N PRO A 307 -16.29 -2.03 3.04
CA PRO A 307 -15.66 -0.71 2.97
C PRO A 307 -16.39 0.17 1.95
N ASN A 308 -17.17 1.13 2.41
CA ASN A 308 -17.83 2.13 1.58
C ASN A 308 -18.28 3.34 2.43
N THR A 309 -18.86 4.35 1.78
CA THR A 309 -19.32 5.57 2.48
C THR A 309 -20.23 5.27 3.67
N GLY A 310 -20.99 4.16 3.65
CA GLY A 310 -21.85 3.79 4.78
C GLY A 310 -21.05 3.45 6.04
N SER A 311 -20.09 2.54 5.94
CA SER A 311 -19.20 2.16 7.05
C SER A 311 -18.32 3.34 7.50
N PHE A 312 -17.91 4.20 6.56
CA PHE A 312 -17.08 5.37 6.87
C PHE A 312 -17.79 6.41 7.76
N ARG A 313 -19.12 6.46 7.77
CA ARG A 313 -19.91 7.34 8.66
C ARG A 313 -19.70 7.08 10.14
N CYS A 314 -19.21 5.91 10.50
CA CYS A 314 -18.92 5.52 11.89
C CYS A 314 -17.50 5.91 12.33
N VAL A 315 -16.68 6.41 11.41
CA VAL A 315 -15.27 6.72 11.61
C VAL A 315 -15.03 8.21 11.36
N ASN A 316 -14.31 8.86 12.26
CA ASN A 316 -13.91 10.25 12.13
C ASN A 316 -12.38 10.36 12.17
N ILE A 317 -11.76 10.68 11.05
CA ILE A 317 -10.32 10.96 10.97
C ILE A 317 -10.14 12.48 11.07
N ILE A 318 -9.43 12.93 12.11
CA ILE A 318 -9.28 14.36 12.43
C ILE A 318 -7.91 14.80 11.94
N LEU A 319 -7.91 15.63 10.89
CA LEU A 319 -6.72 16.16 10.25
C LEU A 319 -6.53 17.66 10.55
N ARG A 320 -5.34 18.17 10.30
CA ARG A 320 -5.07 19.61 10.17
C ARG A 320 -4.32 19.92 8.88
N GLU A 321 -4.52 21.13 8.40
CA GLU A 321 -3.79 21.66 7.25
C GLU A 321 -2.33 21.93 7.60
N GLY A 322 -1.42 21.70 6.66
CA GLY A 322 0.01 21.88 6.82
C GLY A 322 0.67 20.86 7.74
N CYS A 323 0.09 19.69 7.94
CA CYS A 323 0.64 18.60 8.74
C CYS A 323 1.24 17.52 7.83
N ILE A 324 2.38 16.93 8.20
CA ILE A 324 3.01 15.84 7.43
C ILE A 324 2.09 14.60 7.33
N VAL A 325 1.28 14.36 8.36
CA VAL A 325 0.24 13.31 8.41
C VAL A 325 -1.14 13.97 8.39
N GLY A 326 -1.43 14.73 7.34
CA GLY A 326 -2.66 15.54 7.28
C GLY A 326 -2.96 16.06 5.88
N ILE A 327 -3.39 17.33 5.80
CA ILE A 327 -3.70 18.01 4.54
C ILE A 327 -2.48 18.82 4.11
N PRO A 328 -1.79 18.45 3.01
CA PRO A 328 -0.56 19.12 2.61
C PRO A 328 -0.82 20.54 2.10
N LYS A 329 0.08 21.45 2.40
CA LYS A 329 0.13 22.78 1.79
C LYS A 329 0.98 22.75 0.53
N HIS A 330 0.48 23.35 -0.55
CA HIS A 330 1.31 23.64 -1.71
C HIS A 330 2.44 24.63 -1.31
N PRO A 331 3.69 24.42 -1.76
CA PRO A 331 4.15 23.46 -2.76
C PRO A 331 4.83 22.17 -2.22
N TYR A 332 4.71 21.85 -0.94
CA TYR A 332 5.39 20.68 -0.36
C TYR A 332 5.15 19.41 -1.16
N SER A 333 6.22 18.64 -1.43
CA SER A 333 6.14 17.37 -2.15
C SER A 333 5.44 16.29 -1.33
N CYS A 334 4.66 15.45 -2.02
CA CYS A 334 3.99 14.25 -1.50
C CYS A 334 4.36 13.03 -2.36
N SER A 335 5.56 12.98 -2.89
CA SER A 335 6.00 11.98 -3.87
C SER A 335 5.87 10.55 -3.34
N LEU A 336 6.14 10.32 -2.05
CA LEU A 336 6.00 9.04 -1.35
C LEU A 336 4.74 8.97 -0.46
N GLY A 337 3.67 9.65 -0.85
CA GLY A 337 2.45 9.72 -0.05
C GLY A 337 1.75 8.38 0.21
N THR A 338 2.06 7.31 -0.54
CA THR A 338 1.45 5.97 -0.44
C THR A 338 2.27 4.95 0.34
N SER A 339 3.50 5.29 0.74
CA SER A 339 4.46 4.40 1.40
C SER A 339 5.13 5.09 2.59
N ASN A 340 6.15 4.51 3.17
CA ASN A 340 6.99 5.10 4.23
C ASN A 340 6.17 5.70 5.40
N VAL A 341 5.87 7.00 5.41
CA VAL A 341 5.07 7.65 6.48
C VAL A 341 3.65 7.08 6.53
N CYS A 342 3.05 6.71 5.39
CA CYS A 342 1.74 6.04 5.34
C CYS A 342 1.80 4.66 6.00
N ASP A 343 2.83 3.84 5.69
CA ASP A 343 3.05 2.55 6.34
C ASP A 343 3.17 2.68 7.86
N ARG A 344 3.88 3.72 8.33
CA ARG A 344 4.01 3.97 9.77
C ARG A 344 2.71 4.41 10.43
N LEU A 345 1.87 5.18 9.72
CA LEU A 345 0.53 5.53 10.18
C LEU A 345 -0.35 4.28 10.30
N GLU A 346 -0.38 3.43 9.28
CA GLU A 346 -1.11 2.16 9.28
C GLU A 346 -0.67 1.27 10.44
N ASN A 347 0.64 1.13 10.64
CA ASN A 347 1.24 0.39 11.72
C ASN A 347 0.87 0.97 13.11
N ALA A 348 0.85 2.29 13.26
CA ALA A 348 0.41 2.93 14.51
C ALA A 348 -1.04 2.58 14.83
N VAL A 349 -1.92 2.57 13.83
CA VAL A 349 -3.34 2.26 14.03
C VAL A 349 -3.52 0.80 14.47
N VAL A 350 -2.94 -0.17 13.77
CA VAL A 350 -3.10 -1.60 14.16
C VAL A 350 -2.48 -1.90 15.52
N GLN A 351 -1.39 -1.23 15.90
CA GLN A 351 -0.80 -1.32 17.25
C GLN A 351 -1.69 -0.70 18.33
N ALA A 352 -2.39 0.41 18.02
CA ALA A 352 -3.36 0.98 18.94
C ALA A 352 -4.47 -0.01 19.26
N PHE A 353 -5.00 -0.71 18.24
CA PHE A 353 -5.98 -1.78 18.46
C PHE A 353 -5.38 -2.93 19.30
N ALA A 354 -4.10 -3.29 19.14
CA ALA A 354 -3.46 -4.30 19.99
C ALA A 354 -3.40 -3.91 21.48
N LYS A 355 -3.49 -2.61 21.83
CA LYS A 355 -3.60 -2.13 23.22
C LYS A 355 -4.99 -2.33 23.84
N LEU A 356 -6.02 -2.69 23.05
CA LEU A 356 -7.36 -3.02 23.58
C LEU A 356 -7.35 -4.31 24.39
N GLY A 357 -6.51 -5.27 24.03
CA GLY A 357 -6.45 -6.56 24.72
C GLY A 357 -6.00 -7.70 23.81
N GLU A 358 -6.08 -8.93 24.32
CA GLU A 358 -5.84 -10.12 23.51
C GLU A 358 -6.96 -10.28 22.47
N GLY A 359 -6.57 -10.68 21.27
CA GLY A 359 -7.51 -10.84 20.15
C GLY A 359 -7.67 -9.62 19.25
N TRP A 360 -7.10 -8.47 19.63
CA TRP A 360 -7.19 -7.22 18.86
C TRP A 360 -5.86 -6.81 18.23
N GLY A 361 -5.96 -6.09 17.10
CA GLY A 361 -4.86 -5.45 16.42
C GLY A 361 -3.81 -6.39 15.85
N MET A 362 -2.68 -5.82 15.44
CA MET A 362 -1.56 -6.56 14.82
C MET A 362 -0.21 -5.97 15.28
N ALA A 363 0.86 -6.73 15.08
CA ALA A 363 2.23 -6.21 15.11
C ALA A 363 2.53 -5.41 13.84
N GLU A 364 3.60 -4.61 13.84
CA GLU A 364 4.00 -3.84 12.66
C GLU A 364 4.36 -4.73 11.48
N CYS A 365 3.91 -4.32 10.30
CA CYS A 365 4.43 -4.78 9.03
C CYS A 365 5.73 -4.06 8.70
N GLY A 366 6.60 -4.69 7.93
CA GLY A 366 7.79 -4.05 7.39
C GLY A 366 7.41 -2.94 6.39
N PRO A 367 7.99 -1.73 6.51
CA PRO A 367 7.74 -0.65 5.55
C PRO A 367 8.25 -0.95 4.14
N LEU A 368 7.68 -0.28 3.14
CA LEU A 368 7.96 -0.48 1.72
C LEU A 368 9.27 0.17 1.23
N LEU A 369 9.53 -0.01 -0.06
CA LEU A 369 10.56 0.59 -0.90
C LEU A 369 12.03 0.29 -0.54
N PRO A 370 12.39 -0.94 -0.09
CA PRO A 370 13.78 -1.36 -0.15
C PRO A 370 14.23 -1.54 -1.61
N PRO A 371 15.54 -1.69 -1.90
CA PRO A 371 16.00 -1.92 -3.28
C PRO A 371 15.34 -3.09 -4.02
N ALA A 372 14.81 -4.08 -3.30
CA ALA A 372 14.06 -5.21 -3.88
C ALA A 372 12.69 -4.82 -4.48
N THR A 373 12.19 -3.63 -4.14
CA THR A 373 10.99 -2.98 -4.71
C THR A 373 11.34 -1.57 -5.18
N GLY A 374 12.52 -1.37 -5.73
CA GLY A 374 13.00 -0.08 -6.21
C GLY A 374 12.65 0.18 -7.66
N VAL A 375 12.85 1.41 -8.10
CA VAL A 375 12.70 1.78 -9.51
C VAL A 375 14.03 1.60 -10.24
N ILE A 376 14.04 0.77 -11.28
CA ILE A 376 15.17 0.60 -12.19
C ILE A 376 15.00 1.48 -13.43
N SER A 377 16.11 2.03 -13.91
CA SER A 377 16.12 2.81 -15.13
C SER A 377 17.46 2.70 -15.88
N GLY A 378 17.44 2.96 -17.17
CA GLY A 378 18.63 2.92 -18.01
C GLY A 378 18.31 2.91 -19.49
N PHE A 379 19.32 2.54 -20.28
CA PHE A 379 19.19 2.30 -21.71
C PHE A 379 19.45 0.82 -21.99
N ASP A 380 18.53 0.16 -22.68
CA ASP A 380 18.68 -1.23 -23.07
C ASP A 380 19.30 -1.34 -24.48
N GLU A 381 20.54 -1.80 -24.55
CA GLU A 381 21.26 -1.99 -25.80
C GLU A 381 20.60 -3.01 -26.73
N ARG A 382 19.77 -3.92 -26.19
CA ARG A 382 19.07 -4.96 -26.97
C ARG A 382 17.91 -4.36 -27.78
N SER A 383 17.09 -3.51 -27.14
CA SER A 383 15.93 -2.85 -27.75
C SER A 383 16.27 -1.48 -28.33
N LYS A 384 17.43 -0.88 -27.96
CA LYS A 384 17.82 0.51 -28.27
C LYS A 384 16.83 1.55 -27.73
N GLU A 385 16.20 1.26 -26.60
CA GLU A 385 15.23 2.14 -25.95
C GLU A 385 15.61 2.41 -24.48
N ASN A 386 15.19 3.56 -23.97
CA ASN A 386 15.22 3.83 -22.53
C ASN A 386 14.13 3.04 -21.83
N PHE A 387 14.39 2.64 -20.61
CA PHE A 387 13.41 2.02 -19.73
C PHE A 387 13.37 2.70 -18.36
N VAL A 388 12.21 2.74 -17.77
CA VAL A 388 11.95 3.06 -16.36
C VAL A 388 10.84 2.11 -15.91
N ASN A 389 11.07 1.38 -14.82
CA ASN A 389 10.04 0.50 -14.23
C ASN A 389 10.32 0.29 -12.74
N GLU A 390 9.28 0.20 -11.93
CA GLU A 390 9.39 -0.34 -10.59
C GLU A 390 9.41 -1.87 -10.65
N ILE A 391 10.30 -2.49 -9.90
CA ILE A 391 10.43 -3.95 -9.80
C ILE A 391 9.93 -4.44 -8.45
N PHE A 392 9.31 -5.61 -8.43
CA PHE A 392 8.79 -6.26 -7.23
C PHE A 392 9.44 -7.65 -7.06
N LEU A 393 10.78 -7.66 -6.88
CA LEU A 393 11.52 -8.92 -6.75
C LEU A 393 11.23 -9.63 -5.42
N PHE A 394 10.95 -8.88 -4.34
CA PHE A 394 10.46 -9.44 -3.09
C PHE A 394 9.88 -8.33 -2.20
N HIS A 395 8.70 -8.57 -1.66
CA HIS A 395 8.06 -7.63 -0.75
C HIS A 395 8.62 -7.70 0.68
N THR A 396 8.12 -6.84 1.53
CA THR A 396 8.43 -6.81 2.96
C THR A 396 7.62 -7.87 3.71
N GLY A 397 7.77 -7.96 5.01
CA GLY A 397 7.09 -8.95 5.84
C GLY A 397 5.86 -8.41 6.55
N ALA A 398 4.74 -9.15 6.53
CA ALA A 398 3.58 -8.81 7.35
C ALA A 398 3.86 -9.01 8.84
N GLY A 399 3.32 -8.13 9.67
CA GLY A 399 3.21 -8.30 11.11
C GLY A 399 2.27 -9.46 11.46
N ALA A 400 2.48 -10.07 12.62
CA ALA A 400 1.61 -11.12 13.11
C ALA A 400 0.30 -10.55 13.68
N SER A 401 -0.79 -11.30 13.51
CA SER A 401 -2.10 -11.02 14.11
C SER A 401 -2.40 -12.01 15.25
N PRO A 402 -3.47 -11.78 16.03
CA PRO A 402 -3.92 -12.75 17.03
C PRO A 402 -4.20 -14.15 16.47
N GLN A 403 -4.69 -14.21 15.22
CA GLN A 403 -5.17 -15.42 14.56
C GLN A 403 -4.08 -16.11 13.74
N ALA A 404 -3.16 -15.33 13.12
CA ALA A 404 -2.25 -15.84 12.11
C ALA A 404 -0.82 -15.34 12.28
N ASP A 405 0.13 -16.16 11.81
CA ASP A 405 1.50 -15.72 11.54
C ASP A 405 1.50 -14.65 10.45
N GLY A 406 2.51 -13.78 10.46
CA GLY A 406 2.70 -12.79 9.41
C GLY A 406 2.78 -13.42 8.02
N TRP A 407 2.05 -12.86 7.08
CA TRP A 407 2.01 -13.32 5.69
C TRP A 407 3.35 -13.03 5.00
N LEU A 408 3.92 -14.04 4.34
CA LEU A 408 5.14 -13.87 3.54
C LEU A 408 4.85 -12.95 2.36
N THR A 409 5.83 -12.10 2.05
CA THR A 409 5.78 -11.25 0.84
C THR A 409 4.57 -10.33 0.77
N LEU A 410 4.16 -9.73 1.88
CA LEU A 410 3.12 -8.70 1.87
C LEU A 410 3.70 -7.37 1.41
N THR A 411 3.13 -6.79 0.36
CA THR A 411 3.43 -5.43 -0.09
C THR A 411 2.68 -4.45 0.81
N GLY A 412 3.20 -4.09 1.97
CA GLY A 412 2.56 -3.14 2.89
C GLY A 412 1.09 -3.40 3.21
N MET A 413 0.55 -2.80 4.25
CA MET A 413 -0.89 -2.90 4.54
C MET A 413 -1.74 -2.11 3.54
N GLY A 414 -1.23 -0.97 3.05
CA GLY A 414 -1.93 -0.09 2.12
C GLY A 414 -2.26 -0.74 0.78
N SER A 415 -1.54 -1.80 0.40
CA SER A 415 -1.84 -2.61 -0.78
C SER A 415 -2.68 -3.87 -0.46
N ALA A 416 -2.93 -4.19 0.81
CA ALA A 416 -3.62 -5.40 1.28
C ALA A 416 -3.07 -6.72 0.68
N GLY A 417 -1.80 -6.74 0.29
CA GLY A 417 -1.18 -7.89 -0.39
C GLY A 417 -1.65 -8.12 -1.82
N LEU A 418 -2.31 -7.15 -2.45
CA LEU A 418 -2.83 -7.26 -3.81
C LEU A 418 -1.78 -6.98 -4.89
N CYS A 419 -0.69 -6.28 -4.55
CA CYS A 419 0.46 -6.20 -5.45
C CYS A 419 1.20 -7.53 -5.48
N LEU A 420 1.50 -8.03 -6.68
CA LEU A 420 2.14 -9.32 -6.89
C LEU A 420 3.66 -9.17 -7.04
N LEU A 421 4.37 -10.26 -6.76
CA LEU A 421 5.80 -10.35 -7.10
C LEU A 421 5.94 -10.47 -8.62
N ASP A 422 6.99 -9.84 -9.15
CA ASP A 422 7.38 -10.01 -10.55
C ASP A 422 7.94 -11.43 -10.80
N SER A 423 7.79 -11.91 -12.03
CA SER A 423 8.54 -13.06 -12.49
C SER A 423 9.97 -12.63 -12.83
N VAL A 424 10.94 -13.28 -12.18
CA VAL A 424 12.37 -13.06 -12.45
C VAL A 424 12.68 -13.23 -13.94
N GLU A 425 12.10 -14.25 -14.59
CA GLU A 425 12.30 -14.55 -16.00
C GLU A 425 11.76 -13.44 -16.90
N LEU A 426 10.61 -12.85 -16.55
CA LEU A 426 10.04 -11.75 -17.31
C LEU A 426 10.83 -10.46 -17.12
N ASP A 427 11.34 -10.19 -15.92
CA ASP A 427 12.18 -9.02 -15.66
C ASP A 427 13.51 -9.09 -16.39
N GLU A 428 14.20 -10.26 -16.35
CA GLU A 428 15.44 -10.48 -17.09
C GLU A 428 15.23 -10.43 -18.62
N LEU A 429 14.03 -10.83 -19.09
CA LEU A 429 13.67 -10.72 -20.51
C LEU A 429 13.44 -9.28 -20.93
N ARG A 430 12.70 -8.50 -20.13
CA ARG A 430 12.28 -7.14 -20.45
C ARG A 430 13.37 -6.10 -20.21
N PHE A 431 14.17 -6.27 -19.14
CA PHE A 431 15.17 -5.32 -18.71
C PHE A 431 16.57 -5.95 -18.72
N PRO A 432 17.64 -5.17 -18.93
CA PRO A 432 19.00 -5.69 -18.92
C PRO A 432 19.52 -5.90 -17.48
N ILE A 433 18.82 -6.73 -16.72
CA ILE A 433 19.16 -7.09 -15.34
C ILE A 433 19.34 -8.62 -15.21
N LYS A 434 20.00 -9.01 -14.13
CA LYS A 434 20.10 -10.41 -13.69
C LYS A 434 19.85 -10.51 -12.19
N VAL A 435 18.97 -11.42 -11.80
CA VAL A 435 18.69 -11.74 -10.40
C VAL A 435 19.56 -12.93 -9.99
N TYR A 436 20.47 -12.71 -9.04
CA TYR A 436 21.43 -13.71 -8.58
C TYR A 436 20.92 -14.50 -7.38
N LYS A 437 20.03 -13.88 -6.59
CA LYS A 437 19.49 -14.51 -5.39
C LYS A 437 18.13 -13.93 -5.02
N GLN A 438 17.25 -14.83 -4.62
CA GLN A 438 15.95 -14.51 -4.03
C GLN A 438 15.65 -15.60 -2.99
N ALA A 439 15.73 -15.28 -1.70
CA ALA A 439 15.62 -16.24 -0.63
C ALA A 439 15.08 -15.61 0.65
N ILE A 440 14.43 -16.39 1.50
CA ILE A 440 14.00 -15.97 2.84
C ILE A 440 15.23 -15.72 3.72
N SER A 441 15.24 -14.59 4.43
CA SER A 441 16.28 -14.24 5.40
C SER A 441 16.08 -15.03 6.69
N LYS A 442 17.05 -15.86 7.03
CA LYS A 442 17.00 -16.72 8.21
C LYS A 442 17.10 -15.92 9.52
N ASN A 443 16.26 -16.25 10.51
CA ASN A 443 16.20 -15.62 11.84
C ASN A 443 15.79 -14.14 11.83
N SER A 444 15.14 -13.68 10.77
CA SER A 444 14.81 -12.26 10.61
C SER A 444 13.43 -11.88 11.17
N GLU A 445 12.55 -12.85 11.35
CA GLU A 445 11.18 -12.64 11.82
C GLU A 445 11.10 -12.02 13.22
N GLY A 446 10.10 -11.20 13.48
CA GLY A 446 9.68 -10.86 14.85
C GLY A 446 9.11 -12.10 15.53
N ALA A 447 9.76 -12.59 16.58
CA ALA A 447 9.32 -13.81 17.26
C ALA A 447 8.05 -13.54 18.08
N GLY A 448 7.14 -14.52 18.13
CA GLY A 448 5.87 -14.41 18.87
C GLY A 448 5.15 -15.75 19.00
N ARG A 449 4.05 -15.76 19.76
CA ARG A 449 3.09 -16.88 19.71
C ARG A 449 2.60 -17.06 18.27
N ARG A 450 2.34 -15.94 17.61
CA ARG A 450 2.28 -15.81 16.16
C ARG A 450 3.52 -15.01 15.74
N ARG A 451 4.33 -15.58 14.83
CA ARG A 451 5.53 -14.87 14.37
C ARG A 451 5.20 -13.89 13.25
N GLY A 452 5.93 -12.80 13.18
CA GLY A 452 5.95 -11.98 11.98
C GLY A 452 6.51 -12.73 10.79
N SER A 453 6.30 -12.23 9.59
CA SER A 453 6.95 -12.75 8.40
C SER A 453 8.47 -12.52 8.49
N PRO A 454 9.30 -13.49 8.13
CA PRO A 454 10.69 -13.19 7.83
C PRO A 454 10.79 -12.28 6.61
N GLY A 455 11.89 -11.53 6.50
CA GLY A 455 12.24 -10.77 5.32
C GLY A 455 12.90 -11.64 4.26
N ALA A 456 13.37 -11.02 3.19
CA ALA A 456 14.08 -11.67 2.11
C ALA A 456 15.51 -11.16 1.94
N HIS A 457 16.32 -11.97 1.28
CA HIS A 457 17.63 -11.62 0.76
C HIS A 457 17.56 -11.64 -0.76
N VAL A 458 17.63 -10.49 -1.39
CA VAL A 458 17.58 -10.32 -2.84
C VAL A 458 18.91 -9.75 -3.32
N GLU A 459 19.48 -10.34 -4.38
CA GLU A 459 20.68 -9.84 -5.06
C GLU A 459 20.39 -9.72 -6.55
N TYR A 460 20.58 -8.56 -7.14
CA TYR A 460 20.46 -8.36 -8.58
C TYR A 460 21.41 -7.25 -9.06
N GLY A 461 21.59 -7.16 -10.36
CA GLY A 461 22.43 -6.13 -10.98
C GLY A 461 22.24 -6.09 -12.49
N PRO A 462 22.93 -5.18 -13.20
CA PRO A 462 22.87 -5.11 -14.66
C PRO A 462 23.50 -6.35 -15.32
N PHE A 463 23.04 -6.62 -16.52
CA PHE A 463 23.59 -7.67 -17.40
C PHE A 463 23.98 -7.08 -18.74
N ASN A 464 25.30 -7.08 -19.03
CA ASN A 464 25.90 -6.44 -20.22
C ASN A 464 25.44 -4.98 -20.44
N SER A 465 25.23 -4.24 -19.34
CA SER A 465 24.67 -2.90 -19.35
C SER A 465 25.09 -2.13 -18.10
N LYS A 466 24.52 -0.95 -17.92
CA LYS A 466 24.47 -0.23 -16.64
C LYS A 466 23.03 0.14 -16.33
N ILE A 467 22.68 0.17 -15.06
CA ILE A 467 21.37 0.57 -14.58
C ILE A 467 21.50 1.56 -13.43
N LYS A 468 20.45 2.34 -13.22
CA LYS A 468 20.23 3.08 -11.98
C LYS A 468 19.14 2.39 -11.19
N VAL A 469 19.28 2.40 -9.86
CA VAL A 469 18.29 1.87 -8.92
C VAL A 469 17.97 2.98 -7.92
N ALA A 470 16.73 3.45 -7.91
CA ALA A 470 16.22 4.42 -6.94
C ALA A 470 15.34 3.70 -5.90
N TYR A 471 15.54 3.99 -4.61
CA TYR A 471 14.81 3.38 -3.51
C TYR A 471 14.73 4.33 -2.31
N ALA A 472 13.82 4.03 -1.36
CA ALA A 472 13.59 4.78 -0.13
C ALA A 472 13.29 3.80 1.02
N SER A 473 14.32 3.12 1.53
CA SER A 473 14.22 2.06 2.54
C SER A 473 13.95 2.63 3.93
N ASP A 474 13.00 2.05 4.66
CA ASP A 474 12.74 2.34 6.09
C ASP A 474 12.85 1.04 6.90
N GLY A 475 12.98 1.12 8.23
CA GLY A 475 13.09 -0.06 9.10
C GLY A 475 14.51 -0.60 9.26
N THR A 476 15.52 0.17 8.92
CA THR A 476 16.94 -0.15 9.18
C THR A 476 17.34 0.24 10.60
N ILE A 477 16.85 1.38 11.09
CA ILE A 477 17.12 1.91 12.44
C ILE A 477 15.95 1.56 13.37
N PHE A 478 14.72 1.71 12.89
CA PHE A 478 13.49 1.41 13.63
C PHE A 478 12.76 0.23 12.96
N PRO A 479 13.20 -1.02 13.20
CA PRO A 479 12.57 -2.21 12.61
C PRO A 479 11.14 -2.40 13.13
N ALA A 480 10.34 -3.17 12.40
CA ALA A 480 8.95 -3.46 12.73
C ALA A 480 8.79 -4.03 14.14
N SER A 481 7.99 -3.38 14.98
CA SER A 481 7.80 -3.71 16.38
C SER A 481 6.81 -4.86 16.59
N GLY A 482 7.09 -5.71 17.58
CA GLY A 482 6.13 -6.69 18.07
C GLY A 482 5.12 -6.10 19.06
N VAL A 483 4.05 -6.84 19.32
CA VAL A 483 3.00 -6.45 20.28
C VAL A 483 2.67 -7.59 21.23
N ARG A 484 2.07 -7.28 22.41
CA ARG A 484 1.58 -8.25 23.38
C ARG A 484 2.64 -9.24 23.91
N GLY A 485 3.92 -8.82 23.90
CA GLY A 485 5.05 -9.67 24.30
C GLY A 485 5.73 -10.38 23.12
N GLY A 486 5.32 -10.09 21.89
CA GLY A 486 6.08 -10.45 20.70
C GLY A 486 7.31 -9.57 20.52
N GLU A 487 8.34 -10.11 19.91
CA GLU A 487 9.60 -9.40 19.65
C GLU A 487 9.50 -8.55 18.38
N SER A 488 10.33 -7.52 18.30
CA SER A 488 10.57 -6.80 17.05
C SER A 488 11.26 -7.69 16.03
N ALA A 489 11.09 -7.37 14.77
CA ALA A 489 11.79 -8.00 13.66
C ALA A 489 13.27 -7.57 13.61
N SER A 490 14.08 -8.23 12.79
CA SER A 490 15.44 -7.75 12.51
C SER A 490 15.41 -6.51 11.61
N PRO A 491 16.42 -5.63 11.68
CA PRO A 491 16.54 -4.50 10.78
C PRO A 491 16.66 -4.93 9.30
N ALA A 492 16.24 -4.03 8.41
CA ALA A 492 16.56 -4.08 6.99
C ALA A 492 18.03 -3.73 6.74
N GLU A 493 18.56 -4.14 5.59
CA GLU A 493 19.90 -3.79 5.18
C GLU A 493 19.97 -3.63 3.65
N GLN A 494 20.72 -2.62 3.17
CA GLN A 494 21.01 -2.44 1.76
C GLN A 494 22.49 -2.11 1.55
N TYR A 495 23.10 -2.74 0.54
CA TYR A 495 24.48 -2.50 0.17
C TYR A 495 24.75 -2.88 -1.29
N LYS A 496 25.83 -2.35 -1.84
CA LYS A 496 26.35 -2.71 -3.15
C LYS A 496 27.56 -3.65 -2.98
N ILE A 497 27.68 -4.61 -3.88
CA ILE A 497 28.89 -5.43 -4.07
C ILE A 497 29.56 -4.98 -5.36
N ASP A 498 30.78 -4.47 -5.29
CA ASP A 498 31.55 -4.05 -6.45
C ASP A 498 32.10 -5.24 -7.24
N LYS A 499 32.74 -4.96 -8.39
CA LYS A 499 33.36 -5.97 -9.27
C LYS A 499 34.43 -6.83 -8.59
N ASN A 500 35.02 -6.34 -7.50
CA ASN A 500 36.05 -7.04 -6.72
C ASN A 500 35.47 -7.84 -5.56
N GLY A 501 34.12 -7.86 -5.40
CA GLY A 501 33.43 -8.51 -4.30
C GLY A 501 33.41 -7.70 -2.99
N LYS A 502 33.80 -6.42 -3.01
CA LYS A 502 33.79 -5.56 -1.83
C LYS A 502 32.40 -5.05 -1.53
N LYS A 503 31.95 -5.23 -0.28
CA LYS A 503 30.72 -4.66 0.25
C LYS A 503 30.86 -3.15 0.46
N ILE A 504 29.90 -2.37 -0.06
CA ILE A 504 29.78 -0.92 0.09
C ILE A 504 28.39 -0.64 0.63
N ASN A 505 28.29 -0.16 1.89
CA ASN A 505 27.00 0.17 2.48
C ASN A 505 26.37 1.35 1.74
N LEU A 506 25.06 1.29 1.56
CA LEU A 506 24.26 2.31 0.89
C LEU A 506 23.39 3.07 1.90
N PRO A 507 23.11 4.36 1.68
CA PRO A 507 22.19 5.12 2.54
C PRO A 507 20.75 4.60 2.41
N LEU A 508 19.86 5.08 3.27
CA LEU A 508 18.44 4.68 3.30
C LEU A 508 17.69 5.15 2.04
N VAL A 509 18.03 6.32 1.53
CA VAL A 509 17.48 6.92 0.32
C VAL A 509 18.61 7.18 -0.66
N TYR A 510 18.52 6.63 -1.84
CA TYR A 510 19.58 6.82 -2.84
C TYR A 510 19.13 6.45 -4.25
N GLU A 511 19.77 7.07 -5.25
CA GLU A 511 19.84 6.60 -6.64
C GLU A 511 21.24 6.06 -6.88
N VAL A 512 21.42 4.74 -6.90
CA VAL A 512 22.71 4.09 -7.13
C VAL A 512 22.86 3.70 -8.60
N GLU A 513 23.99 4.08 -9.23
CA GLU A 513 24.39 3.52 -10.51
C GLU A 513 25.15 2.20 -10.27
N LEU A 514 24.74 1.17 -10.98
CA LEU A 514 25.40 -0.14 -11.01
C LEU A 514 25.97 -0.37 -12.42
N LEU A 515 27.24 -0.73 -12.46
CA LEU A 515 27.94 -1.14 -13.67
C LEU A 515 27.90 -2.65 -13.83
N ASP A 516 28.04 -3.13 -15.06
CA ASP A 516 28.11 -4.57 -15.33
C ASP A 516 29.12 -5.28 -14.42
N GLY A 517 28.69 -6.39 -13.79
CA GLY A 517 29.46 -7.13 -12.77
C GLY A 517 29.29 -6.62 -11.34
N GLU A 518 28.62 -5.50 -11.10
CA GLU A 518 28.23 -5.02 -9.77
C GLU A 518 26.85 -5.55 -9.40
N LYS A 519 26.54 -5.59 -8.10
CA LYS A 519 25.23 -6.03 -7.58
C LYS A 519 24.74 -5.11 -6.49
N ILE A 520 23.44 -4.94 -6.40
CA ILE A 520 22.78 -4.44 -5.20
C ILE A 520 22.19 -5.59 -4.41
N VAL A 521 22.31 -5.50 -3.10
CA VAL A 521 21.77 -6.47 -2.14
C VAL A 521 20.74 -5.75 -1.28
N SER A 522 19.56 -6.34 -1.19
CA SER A 522 18.46 -5.90 -0.35
C SER A 522 18.07 -7.00 0.64
N ILE A 523 18.22 -6.73 1.93
CA ILE A 523 17.59 -7.51 2.99
C ILE A 523 16.33 -6.78 3.37
N THR A 524 15.16 -7.31 2.94
CA THR A 524 13.89 -6.61 3.11
C THR A 524 13.42 -6.63 4.56
N GLN A 525 12.57 -5.67 4.92
CA GLN A 525 12.02 -5.49 6.25
C GLN A 525 11.11 -6.67 6.61
N PRO A 526 11.38 -7.38 7.71
CA PRO A 526 10.48 -8.41 8.24
C PRO A 526 9.32 -7.79 9.03
N GLY A 527 8.33 -8.61 9.43
CA GLY A 527 7.23 -8.20 10.31
C GLY A 527 7.45 -8.52 11.77
N GLY A 528 6.82 -7.75 12.66
CA GLY A 528 6.83 -7.93 14.12
C GLY A 528 6.01 -9.13 14.60
N GLY A 529 6.32 -9.68 15.79
CA GLY A 529 5.65 -10.81 16.41
C GLY A 529 4.45 -10.41 17.28
N TYR A 530 3.48 -11.33 17.48
CA TYR A 530 2.33 -11.16 18.35
C TYR A 530 2.34 -12.18 19.49
N GLY A 531 2.27 -11.73 20.74
CA GLY A 531 2.28 -12.59 21.92
C GLY A 531 3.62 -13.27 22.18
N PHE A 532 3.79 -13.84 23.35
CA PHE A 532 5.10 -14.35 23.79
C PHE A 532 5.60 -15.52 22.92
N PRO A 533 6.88 -15.51 22.46
CA PRO A 533 7.45 -16.56 21.61
C PRO A 533 7.39 -17.95 22.23
N TYR A 534 7.59 -18.08 23.55
CA TYR A 534 7.54 -19.35 24.25
C TYR A 534 6.14 -19.97 24.36
N ASP A 535 5.09 -19.27 23.95
CA ASP A 535 3.73 -19.77 23.83
C ASP A 535 3.39 -20.27 22.41
N ARG A 536 4.34 -20.13 21.45
CA ARG A 536 4.16 -20.67 20.09
C ARG A 536 4.06 -22.18 20.11
N GLU A 537 3.14 -22.73 19.34
CA GLU A 537 2.95 -24.19 19.17
C GLU A 537 4.29 -24.84 18.75
N ILE A 538 4.65 -25.95 19.42
CA ILE A 538 5.95 -26.64 19.21
C ILE A 538 6.10 -27.09 17.75
N ASP A 539 5.02 -27.59 17.16
CA ASP A 539 5.05 -28.09 15.77
C ASP A 539 5.25 -26.94 14.75
N ARG A 540 4.75 -25.74 15.05
CA ARG A 540 5.03 -24.56 14.23
C ARG A 540 6.50 -24.13 14.30
N VAL A 541 7.11 -24.17 15.51
CA VAL A 541 8.55 -23.89 15.67
C VAL A 541 9.39 -24.94 14.94
N LYS A 542 8.99 -26.22 15.04
CA LYS A 542 9.62 -27.32 14.29
C LYS A 542 9.52 -27.10 12.77
N LYS A 543 8.34 -26.70 12.27
CA LYS A 543 8.14 -26.38 10.86
C LYS A 543 9.06 -25.25 10.42
N ASP A 544 9.07 -24.11 11.13
CA ASP A 544 9.93 -22.96 10.81
C ASP A 544 11.43 -23.36 10.76
N PHE A 545 11.85 -24.29 11.61
CA PHE A 545 13.21 -24.84 11.61
C PHE A 545 13.47 -25.75 10.38
N VAL A 546 12.55 -26.65 10.06
CA VAL A 546 12.68 -27.59 8.92
C VAL A 546 12.69 -26.83 7.60
N GLU A 547 11.86 -25.79 7.47
CA GLU A 547 11.85 -24.89 6.31
C GLU A 547 13.11 -23.98 6.22
N GLY A 548 13.97 -24.02 7.25
CA GLY A 548 15.21 -23.24 7.27
C GLY A 548 15.04 -21.78 7.66
N TRP A 549 13.83 -21.34 8.04
CA TRP A 549 13.55 -19.95 8.37
C TRP A 549 14.14 -19.52 9.70
N ILE A 550 14.27 -20.45 10.66
CA ILE A 550 14.97 -20.22 11.94
C ILE A 550 16.08 -21.25 12.17
N SER A 551 17.07 -20.85 12.96
CA SER A 551 18.15 -21.75 13.41
C SER A 551 17.71 -22.59 14.63
N ASN A 552 18.42 -23.69 14.89
CA ASN A 552 18.26 -24.48 16.12
C ASN A 552 18.51 -23.63 17.37
N SER A 553 19.49 -22.72 17.33
CA SER A 553 19.77 -21.77 18.41
C SER A 553 18.58 -20.84 18.68
N ARG A 554 17.94 -20.27 17.62
CA ARG A 554 16.77 -19.40 17.78
C ARG A 554 15.55 -20.18 18.29
N ALA A 555 15.33 -21.39 17.76
CA ALA A 555 14.27 -22.29 18.25
C ALA A 555 14.39 -22.55 19.77
N PHE A 556 15.62 -22.78 20.26
CA PHE A 556 15.86 -23.04 21.68
C PHE A 556 15.86 -21.77 22.54
N ASN A 557 16.59 -20.73 22.13
CA ASN A 557 16.80 -19.56 22.98
C ASN A 557 15.58 -18.63 23.04
N VAL A 558 14.86 -18.47 21.94
CA VAL A 558 13.73 -17.55 21.80
C VAL A 558 12.40 -18.29 22.02
N TYR A 559 12.16 -19.38 21.30
CA TYR A 559 10.89 -20.12 21.39
C TYR A 559 10.87 -21.21 22.48
N GLY A 560 12.03 -21.47 23.07
CA GLY A 560 12.17 -22.47 24.12
C GLY A 560 11.99 -23.91 23.64
N VAL A 561 12.16 -24.21 22.35
CA VAL A 561 11.98 -25.55 21.76
C VAL A 561 13.32 -26.18 21.45
N LYS A 562 13.63 -27.30 22.11
CA LYS A 562 14.86 -28.06 21.86
C LYS A 562 14.65 -29.03 20.70
N LEU A 563 15.38 -28.82 19.63
CA LEU A 563 15.39 -29.66 18.43
C LEU A 563 16.75 -30.36 18.26
N SER A 564 16.74 -31.56 17.70
CA SER A 564 17.93 -32.18 17.12
C SER A 564 18.17 -31.63 15.70
N ASN A 565 19.32 -31.93 15.11
CA ASN A 565 19.66 -31.47 13.76
C ASN A 565 18.68 -31.98 12.67
N ASN A 566 18.01 -33.10 12.91
CA ASN A 566 16.97 -33.65 12.02
C ASN A 566 15.53 -33.23 12.42
N GLY A 567 15.38 -32.21 13.27
CA GLY A 567 14.08 -31.64 13.64
C GLY A 567 13.28 -32.45 14.67
N LYS A 568 13.88 -33.50 15.34
CA LYS A 568 13.18 -34.23 16.40
C LYS A 568 13.14 -33.39 17.67
N VAL A 569 11.94 -33.28 18.29
CA VAL A 569 11.70 -32.47 19.51
C VAL A 569 12.13 -33.24 20.76
N ASP A 570 12.89 -32.58 21.66
CA ASP A 570 13.12 -33.01 23.03
C ASP A 570 12.09 -32.29 23.94
N TYR A 571 11.00 -32.96 24.23
CA TYR A 571 9.88 -32.39 25.01
C TYR A 571 10.26 -32.07 26.46
N ILE A 572 11.16 -32.84 27.07
CA ILE A 572 11.58 -32.61 28.47
C ILE A 572 12.37 -31.30 28.54
N LYS A 573 13.42 -31.17 27.73
CA LYS A 573 14.23 -29.92 27.68
C LYS A 573 13.41 -28.72 27.22
N THR A 574 12.48 -28.90 26.29
CA THR A 574 11.54 -27.88 25.85
C THR A 574 10.68 -27.36 27.02
N LYS A 575 10.08 -28.26 27.80
CA LYS A 575 9.27 -27.88 28.96
C LYS A 575 10.07 -27.11 30.00
N MET A 576 11.31 -27.58 30.30
CA MET A 576 12.21 -26.90 31.24
C MET A 576 12.60 -25.50 30.75
N LYS A 577 13.02 -25.38 29.49
CA LYS A 577 13.42 -24.06 28.91
C LYS A 577 12.27 -23.08 28.89
N ARG A 578 11.05 -23.49 28.46
CA ARG A 578 9.86 -22.63 28.47
C ARG A 578 9.46 -22.17 29.86
N LYS A 579 9.62 -23.03 30.88
CA LYS A 579 9.39 -22.64 32.28
C LYS A 579 10.38 -21.56 32.74
N LEU A 580 11.64 -21.64 32.33
CA LEU A 580 12.65 -20.62 32.63
C LEU A 580 12.33 -19.29 31.93
N LEU A 581 11.99 -19.32 30.65
CA LEU A 581 11.61 -18.12 29.89
C LEU A 581 10.37 -17.42 30.49
N LYS A 582 9.33 -18.18 30.87
CA LYS A 582 8.14 -17.63 31.56
C LYS A 582 8.47 -17.01 32.91
N LYS A 583 9.47 -17.57 33.64
CA LYS A 583 9.89 -17.03 34.93
C LYS A 583 10.68 -15.72 34.74
N ALA A 584 11.61 -15.65 33.79
CA ALA A 584 12.38 -14.45 33.49
C ALA A 584 11.44 -13.25 33.15
N ASN A 585 10.45 -13.45 32.28
CA ASN A 585 9.49 -12.40 31.92
C ASN A 585 8.57 -11.91 33.05
N LYS A 586 8.45 -12.65 34.16
CA LYS A 586 7.70 -12.18 35.34
C LYS A 586 8.47 -11.18 36.19
N TYR A 587 9.79 -11.11 36.05
CA TYR A 587 10.65 -10.20 36.78
C TYR A 587 10.94 -8.90 36.01
N GLU A 588 10.63 -8.82 34.69
CA GLU A 588 10.76 -7.62 33.86
C GLU A 588 9.48 -6.76 33.79
N LYS A 589 8.39 -7.22 34.42
CA LYS A 589 7.14 -6.47 34.61
C LYS A 589 7.08 -5.84 35.99
#